data_858bbd5ffebb00fdc727568fab0d6fdc
#
_entry.id   858bbd5ffebb00fdc727568fab0d6fdc
#
_cell.length_a   1.000
_cell.length_b   1.000
_cell.length_c   1.000
_cell.angle_alpha   90.00
_cell.angle_beta   90.00
_cell.angle_gamma   90.00
#
_symmetry.space_group_name_H-M   'P 1'
#
loop_
_entity.id
_entity.type
_entity.pdbx_description
1 polymer ?
#
loop_
_entity_poly.entity_id
_entity_poly.type
_entity_poly.pdbx_seq_one_letter_code
_entity_poly.pdbx_strand_id
1 'polypeptide(L)'
;NKGYAVFDESGKQVYPTASKSTKINVTYCVQANGRWLPEVKNLEDYAGNDNEPITALMVKVDKGKIKYRVHLAEENRWLNWITGYIKNDFKNGYAGNGKGHPIDGVQVYFYTPDDVRPYQQAHYRVSEVDRSSYLHWIEDTSTANGSDGYAGNLNGKAIDRIQIQIKER
;
A
#
# COMPACT_ATOMS: atom_id res chain seq x y z
N ASN A 1 -13.62 18.78 -9.32
CA ASN A 1 -13.83 19.57 -9.24
C ASN A 1 -14.58 20.09 -8.25
N LYS A 2 -14.34 20.07 -7.18
CA LYS A 2 -14.94 20.57 -6.17
C LYS A 2 -14.42 21.83 -5.85
N GLY A 3 -14.96 22.69 -5.20
CA GLY A 3 -14.41 23.90 -4.69
C GLY A 3 -14.78 25.15 -5.43
N TYR A 4 -15.51 25.11 -6.51
CA TYR A 4 -15.97 26.33 -7.15
C TYR A 4 -17.37 26.13 -7.72
N ALA A 5 -18.13 27.21 -7.84
CA ALA A 5 -19.48 27.16 -8.34
C ALA A 5 -19.46 27.26 -9.86
N VAL A 6 -20.30 26.46 -10.51
CA VAL A 6 -20.47 26.46 -11.96
C VAL A 6 -21.92 26.81 -12.24
N PHE A 7 -22.17 27.68 -13.22
CA PHE A 7 -23.51 28.10 -13.57
C PHE A 7 -23.79 27.81 -15.05
N ASP A 8 -25.02 27.42 -15.34
CA ASP A 8 -25.43 27.21 -16.73
C ASP A 8 -25.79 28.56 -17.36
N GLU A 9 -26.25 28.51 -18.62
CA GLU A 9 -26.54 29.73 -19.34
C GLU A 9 -27.71 30.50 -18.77
N SER A 10 -28.56 29.86 -17.98
CA SER A 10 -29.67 30.53 -17.33
C SER A 10 -29.31 31.16 -16.01
N GLY A 11 -28.06 30.97 -15.57
CA GLY A 11 -27.61 31.46 -14.28
C GLY A 11 -27.89 30.53 -13.14
N LYS A 12 -28.34 29.33 -13.40
CA LYS A 12 -28.59 28.33 -12.36
C LYS A 12 -27.31 27.60 -12.02
N GLN A 13 -27.04 27.48 -10.75
CA GLN A 13 -25.87 26.74 -10.30
C GLN A 13 -26.00 25.25 -10.62
N VAL A 14 -24.95 24.69 -11.22
CA VAL A 14 -24.88 23.27 -11.52
C VAL A 14 -23.59 22.73 -10.97
N TYR A 15 -23.56 21.43 -10.74
CA TYR A 15 -22.36 20.77 -10.25
C TYR A 15 -21.67 20.06 -11.42
N PRO A 16 -20.34 20.00 -11.42
CA PRO A 16 -19.63 19.32 -12.48
C PRO A 16 -20.13 17.88 -12.60
N THR A 17 -20.65 17.55 -13.76
CA THR A 17 -21.25 16.24 -13.93
C THR A 17 -20.22 15.15 -14.05
N ALA A 18 -19.05 15.50 -14.41
CA ALA A 18 -18.05 14.50 -14.63
C ALA A 18 -17.04 14.43 -13.56
N SER A 19 -17.38 14.82 -12.38
CA SER A 19 -16.41 14.78 -11.36
C SER A 19 -16.23 13.36 -10.89
N LYS A 20 -15.82 12.48 -11.76
CA LYS A 20 -15.37 11.18 -11.34
C LYS A 20 -14.02 11.35 -10.69
N SER A 21 -13.82 10.69 -9.55
CA SER A 21 -12.49 10.66 -9.00
C SER A 21 -11.57 9.94 -9.97
N THR A 22 -10.34 10.41 -10.04
CA THR A 22 -9.32 9.77 -10.83
C THR A 22 -9.02 8.42 -10.20
N LYS A 23 -9.08 7.38 -11.01
CA LYS A 23 -8.67 6.07 -10.54
C LYS A 23 -7.16 5.98 -10.58
N ILE A 24 -6.57 5.66 -9.45
CA ILE A 24 -5.13 5.48 -9.34
C ILE A 24 -4.87 4.00 -9.13
N ASN A 25 -4.01 3.44 -9.96
CA ASN A 25 -3.68 2.03 -9.88
C ASN A 25 -2.39 1.85 -9.11
N VAL A 26 -2.39 0.88 -8.22
CA VAL A 26 -1.21 0.49 -7.48
C VAL A 26 -0.80 -0.92 -7.92
N THR A 27 0.49 -1.09 -8.16
CA THR A 27 1.08 -2.38 -8.52
C THR A 27 2.08 -2.74 -7.43
N TYR A 28 2.06 -3.97 -7.02
CA TYR A 28 2.95 -4.42 -5.95
C TYR A 28 3.30 -5.88 -6.13
N CYS A 29 4.44 -6.26 -5.58
CA CYS A 29 4.85 -7.65 -5.53
C CYS A 29 5.73 -7.88 -4.31
N VAL A 30 5.87 -9.13 -3.96
CA VAL A 30 6.62 -9.52 -2.78
C VAL A 30 7.63 -10.61 -3.14
N GLN A 31 8.64 -10.75 -2.28
CA GLN A 31 9.61 -11.83 -2.38
C GLN A 31 9.31 -12.84 -1.28
N ALA A 32 9.35 -14.11 -1.64
CA ALA A 32 9.20 -15.22 -0.72
C ALA A 32 10.03 -16.38 -1.23
N ASN A 33 10.64 -17.14 -0.34
CA ASN A 33 11.50 -18.26 -0.72
C ASN A 33 12.59 -17.87 -1.73
N GLY A 34 13.17 -16.70 -1.54
CA GLY A 34 14.29 -16.24 -2.34
C GLY A 34 13.95 -15.81 -3.76
N ARG A 35 12.67 -15.64 -4.09
CA ARG A 35 12.28 -15.21 -5.43
C ARG A 35 11.15 -14.19 -5.38
N TRP A 36 11.12 -13.32 -6.38
CA TRP A 36 10.01 -12.39 -6.55
C TRP A 36 8.82 -13.11 -7.17
N LEU A 37 7.64 -12.90 -6.58
CA LEU A 37 6.40 -13.47 -7.09
C LEU A 37 5.79 -12.48 -8.09
N PRO A 38 4.78 -12.92 -8.87
CA PRO A 38 4.18 -12.05 -9.88
C PRO A 38 3.59 -10.77 -9.30
N GLU A 39 3.61 -9.70 -10.09
CA GLU A 39 2.99 -8.43 -9.72
C GLU A 39 1.49 -8.57 -9.59
N VAL A 40 0.92 -7.83 -8.66
CA VAL A 40 -0.52 -7.75 -8.44
C VAL A 40 -0.94 -6.30 -8.59
N LYS A 41 -2.10 -6.07 -9.20
CA LYS A 41 -2.63 -4.75 -9.41
C LYS A 41 -3.89 -4.57 -8.58
N ASN A 42 -3.93 -3.53 -7.77
CA ASN A 42 -5.10 -3.21 -6.95
C ASN A 42 -5.55 -4.44 -6.14
N LEU A 43 -6.83 -4.72 -6.11
CA LEU A 43 -7.38 -5.88 -5.40
C LEU A 43 -7.72 -7.03 -6.34
N GLU A 44 -7.07 -7.09 -7.51
CA GLU A 44 -7.33 -8.19 -8.46
C GLU A 44 -6.86 -9.52 -7.90
N ASP A 45 -5.90 -9.50 -6.99
CA ASP A 45 -5.40 -10.69 -6.32
C ASP A 45 -4.71 -10.22 -5.03
N TYR A 46 -3.99 -11.10 -4.40
CA TYR A 46 -3.08 -10.73 -3.31
C TYR A 46 -1.65 -11.09 -3.71
N ALA A 47 -0.70 -10.39 -3.13
CA ALA A 47 0.71 -10.71 -3.34
C ALA A 47 1.16 -11.62 -2.20
N GLY A 48 1.86 -12.68 -2.55
CA GLY A 48 2.33 -13.67 -1.59
C GLY A 48 1.75 -15.05 -1.83
N ASN A 49 2.15 -15.98 -1.04
CA ASN A 49 1.63 -17.34 -1.04
C ASN A 49 1.29 -17.76 0.38
N ASP A 50 0.24 -18.54 0.50
CA ASP A 50 -0.20 -19.03 1.80
C ASP A 50 0.96 -19.73 2.54
N ASN A 51 1.21 -19.32 3.77
CA ASN A 51 2.24 -19.88 4.65
C ASN A 51 3.69 -19.73 4.19
N GLU A 52 3.96 -18.85 3.22
CA GLU A 52 5.33 -18.54 2.82
C GLU A 52 5.69 -17.13 3.33
N PRO A 53 6.61 -17.01 4.27
CA PRO A 53 6.96 -15.68 4.80
C PRO A 53 7.41 -14.72 3.71
N ILE A 54 6.85 -13.52 3.72
CA ILE A 54 7.28 -12.44 2.83
C ILE A 54 8.57 -11.86 3.38
N THR A 55 9.55 -11.64 2.51
CA THR A 55 10.86 -11.14 2.88
C THR A 55 11.20 -9.81 2.20
N ALA A 56 10.39 -9.35 1.25
CA ALA A 56 10.60 -8.06 0.59
C ALA A 56 9.31 -7.63 -0.07
N LEU A 57 9.17 -6.31 -0.28
CA LEU A 57 7.98 -5.72 -0.87
C LEU A 57 8.40 -4.60 -1.81
N MET A 58 7.75 -4.53 -2.98
CA MET A 58 7.85 -3.39 -3.88
C MET A 58 6.45 -2.87 -4.17
N VAL A 59 6.30 -1.54 -4.22
CA VAL A 59 5.02 -0.90 -4.52
C VAL A 59 5.25 0.27 -5.45
N LYS A 60 4.39 0.44 -6.44
CA LYS A 60 4.41 1.62 -7.31
C LYS A 60 2.99 2.01 -7.68
N VAL A 61 2.83 3.25 -8.09
CA VAL A 61 1.54 3.79 -8.55
C VAL A 61 1.71 4.37 -9.95
N ASP A 62 0.62 4.44 -10.70
CA ASP A 62 0.65 5.02 -12.04
C ASP A 62 0.43 6.53 -12.01
N LYS A 63 0.02 7.10 -10.87
CA LYS A 63 -0.15 8.53 -10.72
C LYS A 63 0.07 8.89 -9.25
N GLY A 64 0.73 10.01 -9.01
CA GLY A 64 1.08 10.41 -7.65
C GLY A 64 2.38 9.78 -7.21
N LYS A 65 2.60 9.74 -5.91
CA LYS A 65 3.81 9.17 -5.33
C LYS A 65 3.42 8.26 -4.18
N ILE A 66 4.25 7.25 -3.95
CA ILE A 66 4.01 6.31 -2.86
C ILE A 66 5.33 6.03 -2.16
N LYS A 67 5.27 5.87 -0.85
CA LYS A 67 6.40 5.38 -0.09
C LYS A 67 5.93 4.23 0.78
N TYR A 68 6.84 3.34 1.09
CA TYR A 68 6.51 2.18 1.89
C TYR A 68 7.73 1.71 2.67
N ARG A 69 7.49 1.02 3.76
CA ARG A 69 8.56 0.41 4.54
C ARG A 69 8.03 -0.82 5.24
N VAL A 70 8.95 -1.64 5.72
CA VAL A 70 8.61 -2.89 6.38
C VAL A 70 9.33 -3.00 7.72
N HIS A 71 8.76 -3.79 8.60
CA HIS A 71 9.33 -4.13 9.89
C HIS A 71 9.85 -5.56 9.80
N LEU A 72 11.07 -5.77 10.28
CA LEU A 72 11.67 -7.09 10.26
C LEU A 72 11.30 -7.85 11.53
N ALA A 73 10.78 -9.05 11.34
CA ALA A 73 10.28 -9.85 12.45
C ALA A 73 11.36 -10.22 13.46
N GLU A 74 12.51 -10.67 12.97
CA GLU A 74 13.58 -11.14 13.83
C GLU A 74 14.37 -10.04 14.48
N GLU A 75 14.59 -8.95 13.74
CA GLU A 75 15.37 -7.82 14.23
C GLU A 75 14.55 -6.81 15.00
N ASN A 76 13.23 -6.94 14.92
CA ASN A 76 12.30 -6.07 15.63
C ASN A 76 12.59 -4.58 15.36
N ARG A 77 12.68 -4.20 14.10
CA ARG A 77 12.93 -2.81 13.73
C ARG A 77 12.33 -2.49 12.36
N TRP A 78 11.98 -1.21 12.19
CA TRP A 78 11.54 -0.70 10.90
C TRP A 78 12.75 -0.37 10.04
N LEU A 79 12.66 -0.72 8.77
CA LEU A 79 13.65 -0.30 7.79
C LEU A 79 13.27 1.09 7.24
N ASN A 80 14.16 1.66 6.45
CA ASN A 80 13.92 2.98 5.87
C ASN A 80 12.78 2.96 4.87
N TRP A 81 12.15 4.12 4.69
CA TRP A 81 11.13 4.29 3.66
C TRP A 81 11.76 4.13 2.27
N ILE A 82 11.01 3.50 1.38
CA ILE A 82 11.41 3.24 0.00
C ILE A 82 10.41 3.92 -0.92
N THR A 83 10.91 4.53 -1.99
CA THR A 83 10.07 5.11 -3.04
C THR A 83 10.34 4.48 -4.40
N GLY A 84 11.35 3.61 -4.51
CA GLY A 84 11.73 2.97 -5.75
C GLY A 84 10.95 1.70 -6.04
N TYR A 85 11.26 1.09 -7.18
CA TYR A 85 10.63 -0.17 -7.59
C TYR A 85 11.66 -0.92 -8.46
N ILE A 86 12.69 -1.49 -7.83
CA ILE A 86 13.81 -2.14 -8.51
C ILE A 86 14.16 -3.41 -7.76
N LYS A 87 14.05 -4.54 -8.43
CA LYS A 87 14.14 -5.85 -7.81
C LYS A 87 15.47 -6.19 -7.16
N ASN A 88 16.56 -5.60 -7.66
CA ASN A 88 17.89 -5.95 -7.16
C ASN A 88 18.56 -4.82 -6.40
N ASP A 89 17.80 -3.89 -5.90
CA ASP A 89 18.33 -2.75 -5.13
C ASP A 89 17.66 -2.71 -3.76
N PHE A 90 18.24 -3.44 -2.80
CA PHE A 90 17.63 -3.52 -1.47
C PHE A 90 17.74 -2.21 -0.68
N LYS A 91 18.58 -1.29 -1.12
CA LYS A 91 18.72 -0.02 -0.40
C LYS A 91 17.66 1.00 -0.81
N ASN A 92 17.32 1.06 -2.09
CA ASN A 92 16.43 2.09 -2.61
C ASN A 92 15.30 1.55 -3.49
N GLY A 93 15.37 0.31 -3.90
CA GLY A 93 14.44 -0.25 -4.87
C GLY A 93 13.33 -1.09 -4.29
N TYR A 94 13.48 -1.60 -3.09
CA TYR A 94 12.44 -2.38 -2.44
C TYR A 94 12.62 -2.35 -0.93
N ALA A 95 11.55 -2.65 -0.22
CA ALA A 95 11.61 -2.72 1.25
C ALA A 95 11.93 -4.16 1.68
N GLY A 96 13.04 -4.31 2.36
CA GLY A 96 13.58 -5.58 2.83
C GLY A 96 15.06 -5.40 3.10
N ASN A 97 15.68 -6.35 3.77
CA ASN A 97 17.10 -6.19 4.09
C ASN A 97 18.04 -6.88 3.10
N GLY A 98 17.50 -7.48 2.05
CA GLY A 98 18.31 -8.15 1.04
C GLY A 98 18.89 -9.49 1.48
N LYS A 99 18.55 -9.96 2.68
CA LYS A 99 19.08 -11.20 3.25
C LYS A 99 18.01 -12.26 3.45
N GLY A 100 16.78 -12.01 2.99
CA GLY A 100 15.71 -13.00 3.12
C GLY A 100 15.12 -13.09 4.51
N HIS A 101 15.23 -12.04 5.34
CA HIS A 101 14.64 -12.05 6.65
C HIS A 101 13.14 -11.74 6.56
N PRO A 102 12.31 -12.42 7.36
CA PRO A 102 10.86 -12.24 7.25
C PRO A 102 10.39 -10.91 7.80
N ILE A 103 9.25 -10.48 7.27
CA ILE A 103 8.60 -9.21 7.58
C ILE A 103 7.36 -9.50 8.41
N ASP A 104 7.11 -8.72 9.46
CA ASP A 104 5.91 -8.84 10.28
C ASP A 104 5.11 -7.54 10.36
N GLY A 105 5.47 -6.54 9.59
CA GLY A 105 4.72 -5.28 9.54
C GLY A 105 5.02 -4.49 8.30
N VAL A 106 4.04 -3.70 7.86
CA VAL A 106 4.13 -2.90 6.64
C VAL A 106 3.46 -1.55 6.88
N GLN A 107 4.07 -0.49 6.37
CA GLN A 107 3.45 0.83 6.28
C GLN A 107 3.53 1.31 4.85
N VAL A 108 2.43 1.86 4.34
CA VAL A 108 2.34 2.41 2.99
C VAL A 108 1.69 3.79 3.09
N TYR A 109 2.25 4.77 2.39
CA TYR A 109 1.69 6.11 2.38
C TYR A 109 1.62 6.64 0.95
N PHE A 110 0.46 7.18 0.57
CA PHE A 110 0.23 7.70 -0.76
C PHE A 110 0.15 9.22 -0.74
N TYR A 111 0.82 9.86 -1.69
CA TYR A 111 0.78 11.31 -1.86
C TYR A 111 -0.10 11.62 -3.07
N THR A 112 -1.26 12.23 -2.83
CA THR A 112 -2.19 12.60 -3.88
C THR A 112 -1.59 13.73 -4.72
N PRO A 113 -1.54 13.60 -6.04
CA PRO A 113 -1.03 14.70 -6.86
C PRO A 113 -1.96 15.92 -6.81
N ASP A 114 -1.40 17.09 -7.10
CA ASP A 114 -2.13 18.35 -6.95
C ASP A 114 -3.34 18.44 -7.88
N ASP A 115 -3.32 17.75 -9.01
CA ASP A 115 -4.42 17.77 -9.97
C ASP A 115 -5.49 16.72 -9.70
N VAL A 116 -5.41 16.02 -8.58
CA VAL A 116 -6.38 14.98 -8.22
C VAL A 116 -7.08 15.36 -6.92
N ARG A 117 -8.40 15.44 -6.97
CA ARG A 117 -9.24 15.66 -5.78
C ARG A 117 -10.53 14.89 -5.96
N PRO A 118 -11.12 14.34 -4.90
CA PRO A 118 -10.68 14.47 -3.50
C PRO A 118 -9.37 13.76 -3.24
N TYR A 119 -8.80 14.01 -2.08
CA TYR A 119 -7.59 13.32 -1.65
C TYR A 119 -7.82 11.82 -1.61
N GLN A 120 -6.79 11.07 -1.92
CA GLN A 120 -6.83 9.61 -1.87
C GLN A 120 -5.77 9.09 -0.91
N GLN A 121 -5.88 7.83 -0.57
CA GLN A 121 -5.00 7.23 0.42
C GLN A 121 -4.73 5.78 0.07
N ALA A 122 -3.63 5.26 0.56
CA ALA A 122 -3.36 3.83 0.51
C ALA A 122 -4.25 3.12 1.54
N HIS A 123 -4.78 1.99 1.14
CA HIS A 123 -5.66 1.17 1.97
C HIS A 123 -5.19 -0.25 1.79
N TYR A 124 -4.69 -0.87 2.85
CA TYR A 124 -3.98 -2.13 2.71
C TYR A 124 -4.18 -3.02 3.92
N ARG A 125 -4.00 -4.31 3.71
CA ARG A 125 -4.08 -5.30 4.77
C ARG A 125 -3.13 -6.45 4.49
N VAL A 126 -2.81 -7.20 5.54
CA VAL A 126 -1.93 -8.35 5.45
C VAL A 126 -2.56 -9.54 6.15
N SER A 127 -2.11 -10.73 5.78
CA SER A 127 -2.39 -11.95 6.53
C SER A 127 -1.07 -12.51 7.03
N GLU A 128 -1.10 -13.14 8.18
CA GLU A 128 0.09 -13.77 8.73
C GLU A 128 0.12 -15.24 8.37
N VAL A 129 1.31 -15.85 8.45
CA VAL A 129 1.43 -17.30 8.29
C VAL A 129 0.53 -17.99 9.32
N ASP A 130 0.05 -19.16 8.98
CA ASP A 130 -0.82 -19.97 9.85
C ASP A 130 -2.19 -19.32 10.12
N ARG A 131 -2.63 -18.37 9.27
CA ARG A 131 -3.96 -17.80 9.36
C ARG A 131 -4.68 -17.96 8.04
N SER A 132 -6.00 -18.16 8.11
CA SER A 132 -6.81 -18.20 6.91
C SER A 132 -7.44 -16.85 6.59
N SER A 133 -7.45 -15.91 7.53
CA SER A 133 -8.11 -14.61 7.35
C SER A 133 -7.13 -13.47 7.49
N TYR A 134 -7.44 -12.37 6.82
CA TYR A 134 -6.63 -11.15 6.91
C TYR A 134 -6.83 -10.46 8.24
N LEU A 135 -5.81 -9.72 8.64
CA LEU A 135 -5.97 -8.71 9.69
C LEU A 135 -6.76 -7.54 9.11
N HIS A 136 -7.14 -6.59 9.96
CA HIS A 136 -7.98 -5.50 9.51
C HIS A 136 -7.25 -4.57 8.54
N TRP A 137 -8.03 -3.78 7.80
CA TRP A 137 -7.48 -2.81 6.85
C TRP A 137 -6.83 -1.64 7.57
N ILE A 138 -5.76 -1.12 6.98
CA ILE A 138 -5.02 0.05 7.47
C ILE A 138 -5.08 1.13 6.39
N GLU A 139 -5.12 2.39 6.79
CA GLU A 139 -5.22 3.52 5.88
C GLU A 139 -4.07 4.49 6.11
N ASP A 140 -3.16 4.59 5.15
CA ASP A 140 -2.07 5.58 5.12
C ASP A 140 -1.35 5.73 6.48
N THR A 141 -1.04 4.62 7.11
CA THR A 141 -0.39 4.64 8.44
C THR A 141 -1.24 5.31 9.52
N SER A 142 -2.56 5.37 9.33
CA SER A 142 -3.45 6.01 10.30
C SER A 142 -3.51 5.26 11.62
N THR A 143 -3.53 6.00 12.72
CA THR A 143 -3.79 5.44 14.05
C THR A 143 -5.21 5.72 14.52
N ALA A 144 -6.06 6.26 13.64
CA ALA A 144 -7.46 6.56 14.00
C ALA A 144 -8.27 5.28 14.13
N ASN A 145 -9.35 5.36 14.86
CA ASN A 145 -10.35 4.28 15.00
C ASN A 145 -9.75 2.95 15.48
N GLY A 146 -8.74 3.03 16.36
CA GLY A 146 -8.13 1.83 16.91
C GLY A 146 -7.10 1.17 16.03
N SER A 147 -6.74 1.81 14.92
CA SER A 147 -5.70 1.30 14.04
C SER A 147 -4.32 1.51 14.66
N ASP A 148 -3.42 0.59 14.38
CA ASP A 148 -2.05 0.67 14.88
C ASP A 148 -1.14 1.53 14.01
N GLY A 149 -1.62 2.00 12.87
CA GLY A 149 -0.80 2.77 11.93
C GLY A 149 0.09 1.91 11.06
N TYR A 150 -0.05 0.60 11.12
CA TYR A 150 0.69 -0.32 10.26
C TYR A 150 -0.13 -1.60 10.10
N ALA A 151 0.13 -2.34 9.04
CA ALA A 151 -0.49 -3.64 8.84
C ALA A 151 0.45 -4.72 9.39
N GLY A 152 -0.09 -5.66 10.16
CA GLY A 152 0.70 -6.68 10.83
C GLY A 152 0.68 -6.46 12.33
N ASN A 153 1.23 -7.39 13.09
CA ASN A 153 1.19 -7.32 14.55
C ASN A 153 2.54 -7.02 15.20
N LEU A 154 3.61 -6.95 14.44
CA LEU A 154 4.97 -6.71 14.95
C LEU A 154 5.35 -7.63 16.11
N ASN A 155 4.85 -8.86 16.06
CA ASN A 155 5.04 -9.82 17.15
C ASN A 155 6.02 -10.95 16.78
N GLY A 156 6.77 -10.76 15.71
CA GLY A 156 7.71 -11.77 15.24
C GLY A 156 7.08 -12.80 14.31
N LYS A 157 5.77 -12.70 14.05
CA LYS A 157 5.10 -13.64 13.17
C LYS A 157 5.03 -13.05 11.76
N ALA A 158 5.63 -13.74 10.81
CA ALA A 158 5.75 -13.24 9.45
C ALA A 158 4.40 -13.08 8.77
N ILE A 159 4.30 -12.07 7.91
CA ILE A 159 3.16 -11.95 7.01
C ILE A 159 3.43 -12.81 5.78
N ASP A 160 2.36 -13.30 5.15
CA ASP A 160 2.48 -14.13 3.95
C ASP A 160 1.69 -13.62 2.76
N ARG A 161 0.77 -12.68 2.96
CA ARG A 161 -0.06 -12.13 1.89
C ARG A 161 -0.36 -10.68 2.18
N ILE A 162 -0.45 -9.88 1.13
CA ILE A 162 -0.78 -8.45 1.23
C ILE A 162 -1.69 -8.03 0.11
N GLN A 163 -2.62 -7.14 0.40
CA GLN A 163 -3.47 -6.47 -0.58
C GLN A 163 -3.41 -4.97 -0.37
N ILE A 164 -3.30 -4.23 -1.47
CA ILE A 164 -3.17 -2.76 -1.45
C ILE A 164 -4.08 -2.17 -2.52
N GLN A 165 -4.77 -1.09 -2.17
CA GLN A 165 -5.50 -0.28 -3.14
C GLN A 165 -5.32 1.19 -2.79
N ILE A 166 -5.57 2.05 -3.77
CA ILE A 166 -5.65 3.49 -3.55
C ILE A 166 -7.11 3.87 -3.67
N LYS A 167 -7.64 4.57 -2.68
CA LYS A 167 -9.05 4.97 -2.69
C LYS A 167 -9.21 6.33 -2.06
N GLU A 168 -10.37 6.94 -2.25
CA GLU A 168 -10.65 8.24 -1.64
C GLU A 168 -10.68 8.13 -0.12
N ARG A 169 -10.22 9.19 0.50
CA ARG A 169 -10.23 9.31 1.96
C ARG A 169 -11.64 9.42 2.51
#